data_8445bcb745fa032d902bf36ea7f72539
#
_entry.id   8445bcb745fa032d902bf36ea7f72539
#
_cell.length_a   1.000
_cell.length_b   1.000
_cell.length_c   1.000
_cell.angle_alpha   90.00
_cell.angle_beta   90.00
_cell.angle_gamma   90.00
#
_symmetry.space_group_name_H-M   'P 1'
#
loop_
_entity.id
_entity.type
_entity.pdbx_description
1 polymer ?
#
loop_
_entity_poly.entity_id
_entity_poly.type
_entity_poly.pdbx_seq_one_letter_code
_entity_poly.pdbx_strand_id
1 'polypeptide(L)'
;MIAVDGGYDTCRKYDVVPDLIVGDFDSAQESDMPQIAEIAKIAPDHVVVLPTEKDDTDMLAAIRIGLGEGCQEFRIYGGMGGRLEHTLANLQCLIYLKQCSAVGYLMDDKTTVFVMQNETVWFKPEAKGFLSLFSIGEKASGVTIRNLKYEMQDGEMTNSFPIGISNEFIGKRSSVTVEQGMLAVILSEKE
;
A
#
# COMPACT_ATOMS: atom_id res chain seq x y z
N MET A 1 -5.59 -14.41 3.47
CA MET A 1 -6.13 -13.05 3.20
C MET A 1 -6.77 -12.49 4.47
N ILE A 2 -6.57 -11.21 4.76
CA ILE A 2 -7.16 -10.53 5.93
C ILE A 2 -8.18 -9.51 5.43
N ALA A 3 -9.41 -9.58 5.91
CA ALA A 3 -10.41 -8.55 5.73
C ALA A 3 -10.30 -7.56 6.91
N VAL A 4 -10.15 -6.28 6.61
CA VAL A 4 -9.97 -5.23 7.61
C VAL A 4 -11.20 -4.35 7.63
N ASP A 5 -11.86 -4.29 8.77
CA ASP A 5 -13.07 -3.48 9.02
C ASP A 5 -14.08 -3.61 7.87
N GLY A 6 -14.54 -2.52 7.24
CA GLY A 6 -15.44 -2.54 6.07
C GLY A 6 -14.93 -3.32 4.86
N GLY A 7 -13.67 -3.80 4.87
CA GLY A 7 -13.15 -4.73 3.86
C GLY A 7 -13.89 -6.07 3.82
N TYR A 8 -14.54 -6.47 4.91
CA TYR A 8 -15.37 -7.66 4.96
C TYR A 8 -16.59 -7.55 4.03
N ASP A 9 -17.22 -6.37 3.96
CA ASP A 9 -18.33 -6.10 3.04
C ASP A 9 -17.91 -6.29 1.58
N THR A 10 -16.67 -5.86 1.28
CA THR A 10 -16.07 -6.06 -0.06
C THR A 10 -15.85 -7.54 -0.35
N CYS A 11 -15.32 -8.30 0.61
CA CYS A 11 -15.15 -9.74 0.47
C CYS A 11 -16.48 -10.43 0.18
N ARG A 12 -17.53 -10.10 0.89
CA ARG A 12 -18.88 -10.65 0.68
C ARG A 12 -19.44 -10.30 -0.70
N LYS A 13 -19.29 -9.04 -1.11
CA LYS A 13 -19.77 -8.57 -2.42
C LYS A 13 -19.18 -9.37 -3.58
N TYR A 14 -17.95 -9.82 -3.44
CA TYR A 14 -17.22 -10.58 -4.47
C TYR A 14 -17.15 -12.09 -4.20
N ASP A 15 -17.90 -12.59 -3.21
CA ASP A 15 -17.93 -14.00 -2.82
C ASP A 15 -16.54 -14.55 -2.47
N VAL A 16 -15.76 -13.74 -1.74
CA VAL A 16 -14.41 -14.09 -1.30
C VAL A 16 -14.43 -14.36 0.20
N VAL A 17 -13.90 -15.50 0.62
CA VAL A 17 -13.81 -15.87 2.04
C VAL A 17 -12.44 -15.45 2.58
N PRO A 18 -12.37 -14.53 3.55
CA PRO A 18 -11.10 -14.19 4.20
C PRO A 18 -10.67 -15.27 5.20
N ASP A 19 -9.36 -15.44 5.37
CA ASP A 19 -8.80 -16.32 6.40
C ASP A 19 -8.92 -15.68 7.80
N LEU A 20 -8.93 -14.34 7.87
CA LEU A 20 -9.03 -13.57 9.10
C LEU A 20 -9.85 -12.30 8.87
N ILE A 21 -10.66 -11.93 9.83
CA ILE A 21 -11.41 -10.67 9.89
C ILE A 21 -10.86 -9.86 11.07
N VAL A 22 -10.43 -8.62 10.83
CA VAL A 22 -9.81 -7.75 11.85
C VAL A 22 -10.51 -6.40 11.84
N GLY A 23 -10.96 -5.91 12.98
CA GLY A 23 -11.56 -4.58 13.09
C GLY A 23 -12.21 -4.36 14.45
N ASP A 24 -12.65 -3.12 14.69
CA ASP A 24 -13.57 -2.80 15.80
C ASP A 24 -15.03 -2.82 15.35
N PHE A 25 -15.24 -2.93 14.03
CA PHE A 25 -16.53 -3.07 13.36
C PHE A 25 -17.48 -1.89 13.59
N ASP A 26 -16.96 -0.71 13.99
CA ASP A 26 -17.77 0.50 14.16
C ASP A 26 -18.28 1.05 12.81
N SER A 27 -17.55 0.79 11.73
CA SER A 27 -17.87 1.14 10.34
C SER A 27 -18.57 0.01 9.56
N ALA A 28 -18.72 -1.19 10.16
CA ALA A 28 -19.39 -2.32 9.50
C ALA A 28 -20.88 -2.03 9.30
N GLN A 29 -21.44 -2.50 8.18
CA GLN A 29 -22.89 -2.36 7.99
C GLN A 29 -23.65 -3.15 9.07
N GLU A 30 -24.76 -2.61 9.57
CA GLU A 30 -25.59 -3.30 10.58
C GLU A 30 -26.03 -4.70 10.13
N SER A 31 -26.13 -4.93 8.81
CA SER A 31 -26.46 -6.23 8.22
C SER A 31 -25.38 -7.29 8.41
N ASP A 32 -24.14 -6.89 8.63
CA ASP A 32 -22.97 -7.81 8.67
C ASP A 32 -22.54 -8.17 10.09
N MET A 33 -22.89 -7.31 11.07
CA MET A 33 -22.62 -7.54 12.48
C MET A 33 -23.11 -8.90 13.01
N PRO A 34 -24.34 -9.37 12.69
CA PRO A 34 -24.80 -10.69 13.11
C PRO A 34 -23.95 -11.83 12.57
N GLN A 35 -23.46 -11.70 11.33
CA GLN A 35 -22.65 -12.74 10.67
C GLN A 35 -21.23 -12.79 11.23
N ILE A 36 -20.60 -11.65 11.45
CA ILE A 36 -19.29 -11.55 12.10
C ILE A 36 -19.38 -12.14 13.51
N ALA A 37 -20.43 -11.82 14.27
CA ALA A 37 -20.66 -12.36 15.60
C ALA A 37 -20.91 -13.89 15.59
N GLU A 38 -21.52 -14.42 14.53
CA GLU A 38 -21.72 -15.86 14.35
C GLU A 38 -20.40 -16.56 14.00
N ILE A 39 -19.61 -15.98 13.08
CA ILE A 39 -18.27 -16.50 12.75
C ILE A 39 -17.39 -16.51 13.99
N ALA A 40 -17.38 -15.45 14.78
CA ALA A 40 -16.60 -15.38 16.02
C ALA A 40 -17.01 -16.44 17.06
N LYS A 41 -18.25 -16.91 17.05
CA LYS A 41 -18.71 -18.01 17.92
C LYS A 41 -18.28 -19.39 17.41
N ILE A 42 -18.33 -19.60 16.10
CA ILE A 42 -18.06 -20.90 15.48
C ILE A 42 -16.57 -21.11 15.25
N ALA A 43 -15.87 -20.04 14.87
CA ALA A 43 -14.45 -20.03 14.51
C ALA A 43 -13.76 -18.78 15.12
N PRO A 44 -13.55 -18.74 16.45
CA PRO A 44 -13.01 -17.56 17.13
C PRO A 44 -11.62 -17.16 16.61
N ASP A 45 -10.83 -18.10 16.13
CA ASP A 45 -9.50 -17.83 15.59
C ASP A 45 -9.53 -17.10 14.22
N HIS A 46 -10.72 -16.96 13.60
CA HIS A 46 -10.91 -16.24 12.34
C HIS A 46 -11.38 -14.78 12.52
N VAL A 47 -11.58 -14.31 13.73
CA VAL A 47 -12.03 -12.95 14.02
C VAL A 47 -11.20 -12.34 15.14
N VAL A 48 -10.55 -11.22 14.84
CA VAL A 48 -9.84 -10.41 15.82
C VAL A 48 -10.62 -9.12 16.05
N VAL A 49 -11.29 -9.04 17.17
CA VAL A 49 -12.01 -7.82 17.58
C VAL A 49 -11.03 -6.87 18.25
N LEU A 50 -10.86 -5.71 17.68
CA LEU A 50 -9.98 -4.67 18.20
C LEU A 50 -10.76 -3.74 19.13
N PRO A 51 -10.13 -3.13 20.15
CA PRO A 51 -10.76 -2.05 20.92
C PRO A 51 -11.08 -0.86 20.03
N THR A 52 -12.21 -0.19 20.23
CA THR A 52 -12.57 1.06 19.55
C THR A 52 -11.63 2.20 19.94
N GLU A 53 -11.21 2.24 21.21
CA GLU A 53 -10.20 3.18 21.68
C GLU A 53 -8.81 2.50 21.63
N LYS A 54 -8.04 2.80 20.59
CA LYS A 54 -6.68 2.28 20.37
C LYS A 54 -5.82 3.30 19.63
N ASP A 55 -4.52 3.22 19.82
CA ASP A 55 -3.55 4.10 19.13
C ASP A 55 -3.29 3.66 17.68
N ASP A 56 -3.51 2.38 17.36
CA ASP A 56 -3.28 1.81 16.03
C ASP A 56 -4.54 1.90 15.16
N THR A 57 -4.36 2.11 13.85
CA THR A 57 -5.44 1.90 12.88
C THR A 57 -5.67 0.40 12.67
N ASP A 58 -6.88 0.00 12.26
CA ASP A 58 -7.20 -1.41 11.95
C ASP A 58 -6.27 -1.98 10.87
N MET A 59 -5.93 -1.17 9.87
CA MET A 59 -4.95 -1.53 8.84
C MET A 59 -3.58 -1.83 9.43
N LEU A 60 -3.07 -1.00 10.36
CA LEU A 60 -1.78 -1.23 10.99
C LEU A 60 -1.81 -2.49 11.87
N ALA A 61 -2.90 -2.72 12.60
CA ALA A 61 -3.09 -3.94 13.39
C ALA A 61 -3.08 -5.20 12.50
N ALA A 62 -3.81 -5.17 11.38
CA ALA A 62 -3.83 -6.28 10.42
C ALA A 62 -2.45 -6.54 9.81
N ILE A 63 -1.69 -5.49 9.48
CA ILE A 63 -0.31 -5.60 8.98
C ILE A 63 0.59 -6.27 10.03
N ARG A 64 0.49 -5.87 11.31
CA ARG A 64 1.27 -6.47 12.40
C ARG A 64 0.95 -7.95 12.58
N ILE A 65 -0.32 -8.33 12.47
CA ILE A 65 -0.72 -9.74 12.49
C ILE A 65 -0.05 -10.48 11.33
N GLY A 66 -0.17 -9.98 10.10
CA GLY A 66 0.46 -10.61 8.94
C GLY A 66 1.98 -10.74 9.05
N LEU A 67 2.67 -9.71 9.59
CA LEU A 67 4.11 -9.79 9.88
C LEU A 67 4.42 -10.85 10.95
N GLY A 68 3.59 -10.96 11.98
CA GLY A 68 3.70 -12.00 13.01
C GLY A 68 3.54 -13.42 12.47
N GLU A 69 2.71 -13.59 11.44
CA GLU A 69 2.54 -14.85 10.69
C GLU A 69 3.65 -15.08 9.64
N GLY A 70 4.66 -14.21 9.57
CA GLY A 70 5.80 -14.34 8.68
C GLY A 70 5.57 -13.88 7.24
N CYS A 71 4.49 -13.14 6.97
CA CYS A 71 4.25 -12.55 5.65
C CYS A 71 5.31 -11.48 5.34
N GLN A 72 5.83 -11.52 4.12
CA GLN A 72 6.84 -10.58 3.64
C GLN A 72 6.34 -9.71 2.46
N GLU A 73 5.19 -10.04 1.89
CA GLU A 73 4.54 -9.26 0.84
C GLU A 73 3.09 -8.99 1.20
N PHE A 74 2.68 -7.73 1.09
CA PHE A 74 1.34 -7.26 1.43
C PHE A 74 0.72 -6.54 0.23
N ARG A 75 -0.44 -6.99 -0.20
CA ARG A 75 -1.25 -6.34 -1.23
C ARG A 75 -2.51 -5.82 -0.59
N ILE A 76 -2.65 -4.51 -0.52
CA ILE A 76 -3.70 -3.80 0.19
C ILE A 76 -4.65 -3.21 -0.83
N TYR A 77 -5.87 -3.71 -0.86
CA TYR A 77 -6.96 -3.22 -1.70
C TYR A 77 -7.94 -2.41 -0.87
N GLY A 78 -8.56 -1.40 -1.50
CA GLY A 78 -9.52 -0.52 -0.81
C GLY A 78 -8.87 0.47 0.17
N GLY A 79 -7.53 0.53 0.22
CA GLY A 79 -6.79 1.45 1.08
C GLY A 79 -6.61 2.85 0.52
N MET A 80 -7.10 3.11 -0.68
CA MET A 80 -7.08 4.41 -1.36
C MET A 80 -8.50 4.88 -1.67
N GLY A 81 -8.65 6.20 -1.86
CA GLY A 81 -9.96 6.83 -2.03
C GLY A 81 -10.64 7.11 -0.69
N GLY A 82 -11.87 7.64 -0.73
CA GLY A 82 -12.57 8.04 0.49
C GLY A 82 -11.87 9.17 1.25
N ARG A 83 -11.69 9.01 2.55
CA ARG A 83 -11.07 10.02 3.42
C ARG A 83 -9.57 10.11 3.17
N LEU A 84 -9.05 11.31 2.92
CA LEU A 84 -7.65 11.55 2.57
C LEU A 84 -6.68 11.11 3.68
N GLU A 85 -7.04 11.35 4.94
CA GLU A 85 -6.21 10.98 6.09
C GLU A 85 -6.00 9.47 6.20
N HIS A 86 -6.97 8.65 5.79
CA HIS A 86 -6.81 7.19 5.72
C HIS A 86 -5.84 6.78 4.61
N THR A 87 -5.91 7.43 3.45
CA THR A 87 -4.95 7.18 2.36
C THR A 87 -3.52 7.52 2.80
N LEU A 88 -3.32 8.65 3.51
CA LEU A 88 -2.01 9.03 4.05
C LEU A 88 -1.53 8.05 5.13
N ALA A 89 -2.41 7.61 6.03
CA ALA A 89 -2.07 6.60 7.03
C ALA A 89 -1.66 5.27 6.38
N ASN A 90 -2.37 4.84 5.33
CA ASN A 90 -2.03 3.63 4.58
C ASN A 90 -0.70 3.76 3.82
N LEU A 91 -0.35 4.95 3.33
CA LEU A 91 0.99 5.21 2.81
C LEU A 91 2.06 5.07 3.91
N GLN A 92 1.79 5.55 5.13
CA GLN A 92 2.69 5.33 6.28
C GLN A 92 2.83 3.84 6.62
N CYS A 93 1.77 3.05 6.45
CA CYS A 93 1.85 1.59 6.59
C CYS A 93 2.82 0.94 5.58
N LEU A 94 2.90 1.45 4.33
CA LEU A 94 3.90 0.97 3.36
C LEU A 94 5.33 1.30 3.81
N ILE A 95 5.54 2.46 4.42
CA ILE A 95 6.84 2.85 4.99
C ILE A 95 7.21 1.91 6.15
N TYR A 96 6.25 1.64 7.04
CA TYR A 96 6.43 0.71 8.15
C TYR A 96 6.79 -0.69 7.67
N LEU A 97 6.08 -1.22 6.66
CA LEU A 97 6.41 -2.51 6.04
C LEU A 97 7.85 -2.53 5.51
N LYS A 98 8.28 -1.48 4.80
CA LYS A 98 9.64 -1.37 4.29
C LYS A 98 10.69 -1.36 5.40
N GLN A 99 10.43 -0.69 6.51
CA GLN A 99 11.29 -0.70 7.70
C GLN A 99 11.36 -2.08 8.38
N CYS A 100 10.28 -2.87 8.28
CA CYS A 100 10.23 -4.27 8.72
C CYS A 100 10.80 -5.26 7.70
N SER A 101 11.49 -4.80 6.64
CA SER A 101 12.04 -5.64 5.56
C SER A 101 10.97 -6.42 4.78
N ALA A 102 9.74 -5.93 4.78
CA ALA A 102 8.62 -6.44 4.00
C ALA A 102 8.28 -5.48 2.86
N VAL A 103 7.53 -5.96 1.87
CA VAL A 103 7.08 -5.16 0.73
C VAL A 103 5.57 -4.99 0.80
N GLY A 104 5.10 -3.74 0.70
CA GLY A 104 3.68 -3.40 0.64
C GLY A 104 3.31 -2.72 -0.67
N TYR A 105 2.13 -3.04 -1.15
CA TYR A 105 1.49 -2.41 -2.30
C TYR A 105 0.10 -1.94 -1.91
N LEU A 106 -0.19 -0.64 -2.07
CA LEU A 106 -1.56 -0.14 -2.11
C LEU A 106 -2.04 -0.21 -3.55
N MET A 107 -3.18 -0.84 -3.77
CA MET A 107 -3.65 -1.15 -5.12
C MET A 107 -5.14 -0.84 -5.28
N ASP A 108 -5.48 -0.24 -6.40
CA ASP A 108 -6.83 -0.20 -6.95
C ASP A 108 -6.82 -0.65 -8.43
N ASP A 109 -7.90 -0.44 -9.15
CA ASP A 109 -8.04 -0.85 -10.56
C ASP A 109 -7.08 -0.10 -11.52
N LYS A 110 -6.60 1.09 -11.15
CA LYS A 110 -5.78 1.97 -12.01
C LYS A 110 -4.44 2.37 -11.41
N THR A 111 -4.26 2.17 -10.11
CA THR A 111 -3.12 2.72 -9.37
C THR A 111 -2.46 1.65 -8.51
N THR A 112 -1.15 1.65 -8.51
CA THR A 112 -0.33 0.88 -7.57
C THR A 112 0.67 1.80 -6.90
N VAL A 113 0.70 1.80 -5.57
CA VAL A 113 1.66 2.57 -4.77
C VAL A 113 2.52 1.62 -3.96
N PHE A 114 3.83 1.83 -3.97
CA PHE A 114 4.77 1.11 -3.10
C PHE A 114 5.92 2.02 -2.68
N VAL A 115 6.71 1.57 -1.72
CA VAL A 115 7.87 2.31 -1.20
C VAL A 115 9.14 1.57 -1.56
N MET A 116 10.13 2.29 -2.09
CA MET A 116 11.50 1.84 -2.31
C MET A 116 12.49 2.57 -1.40
N GLN A 117 13.55 1.87 -0.96
CA GLN A 117 14.57 2.43 -0.07
C GLN A 117 15.95 1.88 -0.42
N ASN A 118 16.88 2.76 -0.75
CA ASN A 118 18.29 2.42 -1.02
C ASN A 118 18.45 1.25 -2.00
N GLU A 119 17.69 1.24 -3.08
CA GLU A 119 17.61 0.13 -4.02
C GLU A 119 17.34 0.60 -5.45
N THR A 120 17.39 -0.35 -6.38
CA THR A 120 16.98 -0.17 -7.77
C THR A 120 15.77 -1.05 -8.08
N VAL A 121 14.71 -0.44 -8.58
CA VAL A 121 13.52 -1.13 -9.09
C VAL A 121 13.53 -1.11 -10.62
N TRP A 122 13.30 -2.27 -11.21
CA TRP A 122 13.27 -2.46 -12.65
C TRP A 122 11.85 -2.68 -13.15
N PHE A 123 11.54 -2.08 -14.29
CA PHE A 123 10.26 -2.23 -14.98
C PHE A 123 10.47 -2.89 -16.34
N LYS A 124 9.53 -3.76 -16.70
CA LYS A 124 9.55 -4.48 -17.98
C LYS A 124 9.21 -3.51 -19.13
N PRO A 125 9.65 -3.82 -20.37
CA PRO A 125 9.32 -2.99 -21.55
C PRO A 125 7.81 -2.85 -21.80
N GLU A 126 7.02 -3.84 -21.36
CA GLU A 126 5.57 -3.86 -21.51
C GLU A 126 4.85 -2.94 -20.53
N ALA A 127 5.55 -2.38 -19.52
CA ALA A 127 4.97 -1.43 -18.58
C ALA A 127 4.45 -0.20 -19.33
N LYS A 128 3.27 0.26 -18.94
CA LYS A 128 2.54 1.38 -19.56
C LYS A 128 2.03 2.34 -18.49
N GLY A 129 1.61 3.52 -18.92
CA GLY A 129 1.04 4.53 -18.03
C GLY A 129 2.09 5.48 -17.48
N PHE A 130 1.80 6.02 -16.32
CA PHE A 130 2.64 7.00 -15.64
C PHE A 130 3.37 6.38 -14.45
N LEU A 131 4.55 6.94 -14.17
CA LEU A 131 5.31 6.69 -12.96
C LEU A 131 5.58 8.02 -12.27
N SER A 132 5.17 8.13 -11.00
CA SER A 132 5.44 9.30 -10.17
C SER A 132 6.28 8.92 -8.96
N LEU A 133 7.18 9.80 -8.57
CA LEU A 133 8.09 9.62 -7.44
C LEU A 133 7.93 10.78 -6.45
N PHE A 134 7.86 10.44 -5.17
CA PHE A 134 7.86 11.42 -4.08
C PHE A 134 8.86 11.01 -3.02
N SER A 135 9.71 11.96 -2.58
CA SER A 135 10.54 11.74 -1.40
C SER A 135 9.66 11.66 -0.15
N ILE A 136 9.82 10.58 0.60
CA ILE A 136 9.08 10.36 1.86
C ILE A 136 9.76 11.06 3.03
N GLY A 137 11.09 11.05 3.05
CA GLY A 137 11.87 11.78 4.03
C GLY A 137 12.13 13.22 3.56
N GLU A 138 12.92 13.96 4.33
CA GLU A 138 13.35 15.29 3.96
C GLU A 138 13.98 15.30 2.56
N LYS A 139 14.77 14.27 2.26
CA LYS A 139 15.52 14.14 1.03
C LYS A 139 15.75 12.68 0.63
N ALA A 140 15.75 12.43 -0.68
CA ALA A 140 16.28 11.23 -1.32
C ALA A 140 17.36 11.66 -2.32
N SER A 141 18.54 11.02 -2.27
CA SER A 141 19.71 11.36 -3.09
C SER A 141 20.23 10.15 -3.89
N GLY A 142 21.05 10.43 -4.92
CA GLY A 142 21.46 9.42 -5.90
C GLY A 142 20.28 8.90 -6.70
N VAL A 143 19.27 9.75 -6.95
CA VAL A 143 18.10 9.34 -7.72
C VAL A 143 18.47 9.29 -9.20
N THR A 144 18.38 8.09 -9.77
CA THR A 144 18.67 7.87 -11.19
C THR A 144 17.47 7.20 -11.85
N ILE A 145 16.95 7.82 -12.90
CA ILE A 145 15.81 7.34 -13.71
C ILE A 145 16.34 7.04 -15.11
N ARG A 146 16.16 5.81 -15.59
CA ARG A 146 16.64 5.39 -16.91
C ARG A 146 15.50 4.84 -17.78
N ASN A 147 15.54 5.20 -19.07
CA ASN A 147 14.62 4.71 -20.10
C ASN A 147 13.14 4.99 -19.81
N LEU A 148 12.84 6.04 -19.07
CA LEU A 148 11.54 6.69 -19.02
C LEU A 148 11.60 7.97 -19.87
N LYS A 149 10.47 8.60 -20.12
CA LYS A 149 10.36 9.83 -20.95
C LYS A 149 11.24 10.96 -20.41
N TYR A 150 11.29 11.11 -19.08
CA TYR A 150 12.12 12.08 -18.39
C TYR A 150 13.17 11.33 -17.56
N GLU A 151 14.41 11.40 -17.99
CA GLU A 151 15.52 10.76 -17.29
C GLU A 151 16.11 11.69 -16.24
N MET A 152 16.71 11.11 -15.21
CA MET A 152 17.46 11.81 -14.16
C MET A 152 18.72 11.01 -13.89
N GLN A 153 19.84 11.67 -13.64
CA GLN A 153 21.08 11.02 -13.24
C GLN A 153 21.63 11.67 -11.99
N ASP A 154 21.81 10.84 -10.95
CA ASP A 154 22.39 11.24 -9.66
C ASP A 154 21.72 12.50 -9.08
N GLY A 155 20.40 12.54 -9.20
CA GLY A 155 19.59 13.68 -8.77
C GLY A 155 19.21 13.63 -7.29
N GLU A 156 18.57 14.71 -6.87
CA GLU A 156 18.05 14.87 -5.52
C GLU A 156 16.57 15.19 -5.56
N MET A 157 15.77 14.50 -4.74
CA MET A 157 14.35 14.77 -4.56
C MET A 157 14.08 15.12 -3.09
N THR A 158 13.28 16.16 -2.85
CA THR A 158 12.88 16.57 -1.51
C THR A 158 11.36 16.45 -1.34
N ASN A 159 10.90 16.36 -0.10
CA ASN A 159 9.48 16.30 0.20
C ASN A 159 8.73 17.64 0.00
N SER A 160 9.44 18.72 -0.27
CA SER A 160 8.89 20.05 -0.47
C SER A 160 8.87 20.52 -1.92
N PHE A 161 9.45 19.72 -2.85
CA PHE A 161 9.55 20.11 -4.27
C PHE A 161 9.16 18.95 -5.20
N PRO A 162 7.95 18.96 -5.78
CA PRO A 162 7.38 17.80 -6.50
C PRO A 162 7.84 17.73 -7.97
N ILE A 163 9.08 17.33 -8.22
CA ILE A 163 9.66 17.23 -9.57
C ILE A 163 9.50 15.85 -10.21
N GLY A 164 9.05 14.84 -9.45
CA GLY A 164 9.02 13.45 -9.89
C GLY A 164 7.68 12.95 -10.44
N ILE A 165 6.74 13.83 -10.77
CA ILE A 165 5.38 13.41 -11.15
C ILE A 165 5.24 13.19 -12.67
N SER A 166 4.32 12.27 -13.03
CA SER A 166 3.85 12.01 -14.39
C SER A 166 4.95 11.69 -15.41
N ASN A 167 6.00 10.97 -15.01
CA ASN A 167 6.91 10.36 -15.94
C ASN A 167 6.20 9.23 -16.70
N GLU A 168 6.62 8.93 -17.92
CA GLU A 168 5.93 7.96 -18.80
C GLU A 168 6.83 6.80 -19.17
N PHE A 169 6.25 5.59 -19.21
CA PHE A 169 6.88 4.43 -19.82
C PHE A 169 6.90 4.58 -21.36
N ILE A 170 8.05 4.31 -21.98
CA ILE A 170 8.29 4.49 -23.42
C ILE A 170 8.58 3.17 -24.17
N GLY A 171 8.11 2.04 -23.62
CA GLY A 171 8.27 0.74 -24.25
C GLY A 171 9.70 0.16 -24.14
N LYS A 172 10.48 0.61 -23.16
CA LYS A 172 11.85 0.12 -22.89
C LYS A 172 11.93 -0.45 -21.48
N ARG A 173 12.86 -1.41 -21.28
CA ARG A 173 13.22 -1.80 -19.91
C ARG A 173 13.79 -0.59 -19.19
N SER A 174 13.08 -0.15 -18.16
CA SER A 174 13.40 1.07 -17.42
C SER A 174 13.76 0.77 -15.97
N SER A 175 14.34 1.73 -15.28
CA SER A 175 14.67 1.60 -13.86
C SER A 175 14.60 2.92 -13.13
N VAL A 176 14.31 2.82 -11.83
CA VAL A 176 14.47 3.88 -10.85
C VAL A 176 15.44 3.37 -9.78
N THR A 177 16.46 4.15 -9.49
CA THR A 177 17.41 3.93 -8.40
C THR A 177 17.30 5.05 -7.38
N VAL A 178 17.39 4.74 -6.11
CA VAL A 178 17.66 5.69 -5.02
C VAL A 178 18.80 5.13 -4.19
N GLU A 179 19.90 5.90 -4.05
CA GLU A 179 21.07 5.45 -3.28
C GLU A 179 20.89 5.67 -1.79
N GLN A 180 20.29 6.81 -1.42
CA GLN A 180 20.03 7.17 -0.02
C GLN A 180 18.64 7.79 0.12
N GLY A 181 17.84 7.24 1.05
CA GLY A 181 16.50 7.71 1.36
C GLY A 181 15.39 6.81 0.85
N MET A 182 14.18 7.30 0.93
CA MET A 182 12.97 6.57 0.53
C MET A 182 12.18 7.37 -0.51
N LEU A 183 11.66 6.65 -1.49
CA LEU A 183 10.71 7.18 -2.46
C LEU A 183 9.40 6.40 -2.40
N ALA A 184 8.27 7.10 -2.37
CA ALA A 184 7.00 6.53 -2.78
C ALA A 184 6.97 6.50 -4.31
N VAL A 185 6.65 5.33 -4.86
CA VAL A 185 6.49 5.09 -6.28
C VAL A 185 5.01 4.90 -6.56
N ILE A 186 4.45 5.70 -7.44
CA ILE A 186 3.06 5.62 -7.85
C ILE A 186 3.04 5.27 -9.34
N LEU A 187 2.46 4.12 -9.64
CA LEU A 187 2.18 3.69 -11.01
C LEU A 187 0.70 3.95 -11.28
N SER A 188 0.36 4.60 -12.37
CA SER A 188 -1.04 4.82 -12.76
C SER A 188 -1.26 4.59 -14.25
N GLU A 189 -2.44 4.11 -14.59
CA GLU A 189 -2.82 3.94 -15.99
C GLU A 189 -2.94 5.29 -16.70
N LYS A 190 -2.71 5.27 -17.99
CA LYS A 190 -2.97 6.42 -18.86
C LYS A 190 -4.45 6.40 -19.26
N GLU A 191 -5.16 7.47 -18.98
CA GLU A 191 -6.55 7.64 -19.40
C GLU A 191 -6.71 7.60 -20.94
#